data_ae078844bc607a0423419de8160b299a
#
_entry.id   ae078844bc607a0423419de8160b299a
#
_cell.length_a   1.000
_cell.length_b   1.000
_cell.length_c   1.000
_cell.angle_alpha   90.00
_cell.angle_beta   90.00
_cell.angle_gamma   90.00
#
_symmetry.space_group_name_H-M   'P 1'
#
loop_
_entity.id
_entity.type
_entity.pdbx_description
1 polymer ?
#
loop_
_entity_poly.entity_id
_entity_poly.type
_entity_poly.pdbx_seq_one_letter_code
_entity_poly.pdbx_strand_id
1 'polypeptide(L)'
;MTFKKTAETLPKGAHTLERDYYVNPSILQREYHNIFFKNWICAGRSSELTEVGQYKLVNIDTESVIVLREKNGELKAHFNVCRHRGTRICKKAAGQFSKSIQCGYHGWTYGLDGKLIGAPHMDTVEGFKKDDYPLHSVALAEWEGFIFINISDNPENFDTAFAPLFGRFSNWNISELVVQETKEYIVKGNWKLVIQNYCECYHCPILHPALAAIHNYMGGQNDLHEGPFLGGFMEFNEDKDSITSSGDLCCPPLKNVKDGDLKRVYYYSISPNMLLSLHPEYVMYHTVWPDGVDKCKVTCSWLFENDVVKSGKHQTQNAIDFWDMTNKQDWYISELSQLGIQSKKYSPAPYSGQESLLAAFDKYYLSDLNSST
;
A
#
# COMPACT_ATOMS: atom_id res chain seq x y z
N MET A 1 -15.51 -17.34 -6.52
CA MET A 1 -14.60 -17.26 -5.35
C MET A 1 -15.02 -18.36 -4.38
N THR A 2 -14.08 -19.11 -3.83
CA THR A 2 -14.37 -20.13 -2.81
C THR A 2 -13.75 -19.67 -1.50
N PHE A 3 -14.58 -19.34 -0.54
CA PHE A 3 -14.13 -18.90 0.78
C PHE A 3 -13.93 -20.10 1.71
N LYS A 4 -12.88 -20.05 2.52
CA LYS A 4 -12.58 -20.99 3.59
C LYS A 4 -12.54 -20.24 4.92
N LYS A 5 -12.97 -20.88 5.99
CA LYS A 5 -12.82 -20.32 7.34
C LYS A 5 -11.35 -20.12 7.66
N THR A 6 -11.02 -19.04 8.35
CA THR A 6 -9.65 -18.70 8.76
C THR A 6 -8.93 -19.90 9.39
N ALA A 7 -9.57 -20.59 10.34
CA ALA A 7 -8.98 -21.72 11.04
C ALA A 7 -8.67 -22.94 10.15
N GLU A 8 -9.32 -23.08 8.99
CA GLU A 8 -9.12 -24.21 8.08
C GLU A 8 -7.86 -24.07 7.22
N THR A 9 -7.26 -22.88 7.17
CA THR A 9 -6.12 -22.56 6.31
C THR A 9 -4.80 -22.42 7.08
N LEU A 10 -4.80 -22.61 8.41
CA LEU A 10 -3.57 -22.54 9.22
C LEU A 10 -2.66 -23.75 8.91
N PRO A 11 -1.41 -23.51 8.45
CA PRO A 11 -0.45 -24.59 8.26
C PRO A 11 -0.09 -25.26 9.60
N LYS A 12 0.04 -26.59 9.59
CA LYS A 12 0.47 -27.33 10.79
C LYS A 12 1.87 -26.89 11.23
N GLY A 13 2.02 -26.50 12.50
CA GLY A 13 3.30 -26.10 13.06
C GLY A 13 3.74 -24.70 12.69
N ALA A 14 2.83 -23.84 12.20
CA ALA A 14 3.13 -22.44 11.92
C ALA A 14 3.49 -21.67 13.21
N HIS A 15 4.56 -20.89 13.13
CA HIS A 15 5.11 -20.08 14.22
C HIS A 15 5.43 -18.67 13.73
N THR A 16 5.48 -17.73 14.67
CA THR A 16 5.96 -16.37 14.39
C THR A 16 7.42 -16.38 13.89
N LEU A 17 7.82 -15.33 13.19
CA LEU A 17 9.19 -15.20 12.68
C LEU A 17 10.22 -15.06 13.81
N GLU A 18 11.45 -15.45 13.53
CA GLU A 18 12.58 -15.26 14.42
C GLU A 18 12.86 -13.77 14.65
N ARG A 19 13.41 -13.44 15.83
CA ARG A 19 13.74 -12.08 16.29
C ARG A 19 14.45 -11.24 15.21
N ASP A 20 15.43 -11.82 14.55
CA ASP A 20 16.29 -11.10 13.60
C ASP A 20 15.52 -10.52 12.42
N TYR A 21 14.40 -11.12 12.03
CA TYR A 21 13.54 -10.57 10.98
C TYR A 21 12.91 -9.22 11.34
N TYR A 22 12.90 -8.85 12.62
CA TYR A 22 12.30 -7.58 13.08
C TYR A 22 13.33 -6.56 13.56
N VAL A 23 14.59 -6.96 13.81
CA VAL A 23 15.57 -6.07 14.46
C VAL A 23 16.91 -5.98 13.74
N ASN A 24 17.16 -6.80 12.71
CA ASN A 24 18.45 -6.85 12.04
C ASN A 24 18.49 -5.93 10.81
N PRO A 25 19.34 -4.88 10.80
CA PRO A 25 19.45 -3.97 9.66
C PRO A 25 19.86 -4.67 8.35
N SER A 26 20.64 -5.74 8.42
CA SER A 26 21.05 -6.49 7.22
C SER A 26 19.86 -7.24 6.59
N ILE A 27 18.89 -7.67 7.39
CA ILE A 27 17.66 -8.26 6.88
C ILE A 27 16.82 -7.17 6.21
N LEU A 28 16.67 -5.98 6.81
CA LEU A 28 15.97 -4.87 6.18
C LEU A 28 16.57 -4.49 4.82
N GLN A 29 17.90 -4.46 4.71
CA GLN A 29 18.55 -4.23 3.41
C GLN A 29 18.20 -5.30 2.38
N ARG A 30 18.13 -6.57 2.78
CA ARG A 30 17.67 -7.66 1.91
C ARG A 30 16.17 -7.49 1.54
N GLU A 31 15.33 -7.03 2.46
CA GLU A 31 13.92 -6.71 2.20
C GLU A 31 13.79 -5.63 1.12
N TYR A 32 14.58 -4.55 1.20
CA TYR A 32 14.59 -3.54 0.14
C TYR A 32 14.98 -4.16 -1.20
N HIS A 33 16.08 -4.91 -1.26
CA HIS A 33 16.60 -5.47 -2.52
C HIS A 33 15.72 -6.58 -3.10
N ASN A 34 15.21 -7.48 -2.28
CA ASN A 34 14.52 -8.68 -2.74
C ASN A 34 13.00 -8.53 -2.77
N ILE A 35 12.43 -7.62 -1.99
CA ILE A 35 10.98 -7.42 -1.91
C ILE A 35 10.61 -6.09 -2.55
N PHE A 36 11.02 -4.95 -1.98
CA PHE A 36 10.55 -3.65 -2.43
C PHE A 36 11.07 -3.24 -3.81
N PHE A 37 12.30 -3.64 -4.20
CA PHE A 37 12.85 -3.29 -5.52
C PHE A 37 12.38 -4.22 -6.63
N LYS A 38 11.83 -5.39 -6.31
CA LYS A 38 11.42 -6.40 -7.31
C LYS A 38 9.91 -6.49 -7.52
N ASN A 39 9.11 -6.10 -6.53
CA ASN A 39 7.67 -6.22 -6.60
C ASN A 39 6.97 -4.91 -7.02
N TRP A 40 5.73 -5.02 -7.40
CA TRP A 40 4.86 -3.89 -7.68
C TRP A 40 4.40 -3.23 -6.36
N ILE A 41 4.72 -1.96 -6.20
CA ILE A 41 4.49 -1.19 -4.98
C ILE A 41 3.39 -0.17 -5.22
N CYS A 42 2.39 -0.12 -4.34
CA CYS A 42 1.37 0.91 -4.38
C CYS A 42 1.98 2.28 -4.04
N ALA A 43 1.91 3.20 -4.99
CA ALA A 43 2.44 4.56 -4.90
C ALA A 43 1.37 5.61 -4.58
N GLY A 44 0.11 5.21 -4.37
CA GLY A 44 -1.03 6.08 -4.08
C GLY A 44 -2.08 6.08 -5.18
N ARG A 45 -2.82 7.16 -5.32
CA ARG A 45 -3.95 7.28 -6.28
C ARG A 45 -3.58 8.10 -7.51
N SER A 46 -4.09 7.69 -8.68
CA SER A 46 -3.95 8.45 -9.93
C SER A 46 -4.66 9.80 -9.87
N SER A 47 -5.73 9.90 -9.07
CA SER A 47 -6.46 11.14 -8.81
C SER A 47 -5.67 12.19 -8.01
N GLU A 48 -4.53 11.85 -7.44
CA GLU A 48 -3.61 12.81 -6.82
C GLU A 48 -2.83 13.65 -7.84
N LEU A 49 -2.77 13.19 -9.10
CA LEU A 49 -2.00 13.79 -10.19
C LEU A 49 -2.94 14.10 -11.37
N THR A 50 -3.77 15.12 -11.26
CA THR A 50 -4.80 15.45 -12.26
C THR A 50 -4.28 16.35 -13.37
N GLU A 51 -3.32 17.23 -13.08
CA GLU A 51 -2.85 18.25 -14.00
C GLU A 51 -1.53 17.85 -14.69
N VAL A 52 -1.38 18.25 -15.92
CA VAL A 52 -0.13 18.05 -16.67
C VAL A 52 1.06 18.62 -15.90
N GLY A 53 2.09 17.83 -15.73
CA GLY A 53 3.30 18.18 -15.01
C GLY A 53 3.20 18.05 -13.49
N GLN A 54 2.03 17.80 -12.90
CA GLN A 54 1.95 17.44 -11.49
C GLN A 54 2.74 16.17 -11.23
N TYR A 55 3.51 16.19 -10.14
CA TYR A 55 4.32 15.05 -9.73
C TYR A 55 4.29 14.83 -8.22
N LYS A 56 4.57 13.59 -7.85
CA LYS A 56 4.93 13.20 -6.49
C LYS A 56 6.22 12.37 -6.51
N LEU A 57 6.97 12.42 -5.40
CA LEU A 57 8.11 11.54 -5.18
C LEU A 57 7.67 10.31 -4.39
N VAL A 58 8.12 9.15 -4.86
CA VAL A 58 8.07 7.89 -4.12
C VAL A 58 9.51 7.55 -3.74
N ASN A 59 9.77 7.47 -2.44
CA ASN A 59 11.09 7.13 -1.91
C ASN A 59 11.05 5.74 -1.30
N ILE A 60 12.04 4.91 -1.65
CA ILE A 60 12.17 3.52 -1.21
C ILE A 60 13.64 3.33 -0.86
N ASP A 61 13.98 3.34 0.42
CA ASP A 61 15.37 3.34 0.90
C ASP A 61 16.16 4.49 0.22
N THR A 62 17.21 4.17 -0.50
CA THR A 62 18.04 5.12 -1.24
C THR A 62 17.43 5.57 -2.56
N GLU A 63 16.47 4.85 -3.10
CA GLU A 63 15.85 5.15 -4.37
C GLU A 63 14.78 6.24 -4.26
N SER A 64 14.64 7.02 -5.33
CA SER A 64 13.63 8.07 -5.45
C SER A 64 13.07 8.05 -6.86
N VAL A 65 11.76 7.99 -6.97
CA VAL A 65 11.03 7.94 -8.23
C VAL A 65 10.14 9.16 -8.37
N ILE A 66 10.18 9.82 -9.52
CA ILE A 66 9.25 10.89 -9.90
C ILE A 66 8.09 10.23 -10.62
N VAL A 67 6.91 10.23 -10.03
CA VAL A 67 5.65 9.84 -10.69
C VAL A 67 4.95 11.12 -11.11
N LEU A 68 4.57 11.24 -12.37
CA LEU A 68 4.02 12.48 -12.91
C LEU A 68 2.93 12.24 -13.96
N ARG A 69 2.08 13.27 -14.20
CA ARG A 69 1.13 13.32 -15.32
C ARG A 69 1.79 13.94 -16.54
N GLU A 70 1.88 13.18 -17.64
CA GLU A 70 2.45 13.61 -18.91
C GLU A 70 1.41 14.40 -19.74
N LYS A 71 1.87 15.08 -20.82
CA LYS A 71 1.04 15.96 -21.67
C LYS A 71 -0.11 15.24 -22.39
N ASN A 72 0.06 13.95 -22.69
CA ASN A 72 -0.97 13.12 -23.28
C ASN A 72 -2.02 12.62 -22.28
N GLY A 73 -1.86 12.99 -21.00
CA GLY A 73 -2.73 12.57 -19.90
C GLY A 73 -2.34 11.24 -19.26
N GLU A 74 -1.32 10.53 -19.75
CA GLU A 74 -0.81 9.30 -19.12
C GLU A 74 0.05 9.61 -17.91
N LEU A 75 0.14 8.66 -16.99
CA LEU A 75 1.13 8.67 -15.91
C LEU A 75 2.46 8.12 -16.42
N LYS A 76 3.54 8.74 -15.99
CA LYS A 76 4.92 8.27 -16.24
C LYS A 76 5.69 8.23 -14.91
N ALA A 77 6.66 7.36 -14.85
CA ALA A 77 7.58 7.28 -13.71
C ALA A 77 9.03 7.24 -14.20
N HIS A 78 9.87 8.03 -13.52
CA HIS A 78 11.29 8.12 -13.82
C HIS A 78 12.11 8.09 -12.54
N PHE A 79 13.28 7.48 -12.57
CA PHE A 79 14.24 7.65 -11.47
C PHE A 79 14.61 9.12 -11.30
N ASN A 80 14.61 9.58 -10.07
CA ASN A 80 14.93 10.97 -9.72
C ASN A 80 16.46 11.22 -9.73
N VAL A 81 17.10 10.91 -10.85
CA VAL A 81 18.55 11.00 -11.03
C VAL A 81 18.91 11.60 -12.39
N CYS A 82 19.68 12.67 -12.40
CA CYS A 82 20.14 13.31 -13.63
C CYS A 82 21.21 12.45 -14.34
N ARG A 83 21.03 12.20 -15.63
CA ARG A 83 21.93 11.39 -16.45
C ARG A 83 23.33 12.00 -16.66
N HIS A 84 23.54 13.27 -16.27
CA HIS A 84 24.85 13.94 -16.37
C HIS A 84 25.81 13.47 -15.26
N ARG A 85 25.47 13.78 -14.00
CA ARG A 85 26.36 13.53 -12.83
C ARG A 85 25.57 13.04 -11.60
N GLY A 86 24.45 12.33 -11.80
CA GLY A 86 23.72 11.67 -10.74
C GLY A 86 22.96 12.57 -9.74
N THR A 87 22.87 13.89 -10.02
CA THR A 87 22.16 14.80 -9.12
C THR A 87 20.68 14.46 -9.02
N ARG A 88 20.12 14.37 -7.80
CA ARG A 88 18.66 14.33 -7.60
C ARG A 88 18.02 15.59 -8.18
N ILE A 89 17.07 15.44 -9.07
CA ILE A 89 16.44 16.52 -9.82
C ILE A 89 15.39 17.21 -8.96
N CYS A 90 14.48 16.43 -8.36
CA CYS A 90 13.40 16.90 -7.50
C CYS A 90 13.76 16.70 -6.03
N LYS A 91 13.49 17.73 -5.22
CA LYS A 91 13.72 17.73 -3.76
C LYS A 91 12.42 17.77 -2.96
N LYS A 92 11.35 18.35 -3.53
CA LYS A 92 10.04 18.46 -2.87
C LYS A 92 9.25 17.18 -3.09
N ALA A 93 8.59 16.72 -2.06
CA ALA A 93 7.76 15.50 -2.11
C ALA A 93 6.70 15.53 -3.20
N ALA A 94 6.17 16.70 -3.54
CA ALA A 94 5.23 16.92 -4.63
C ALA A 94 5.41 18.33 -5.22
N GLY A 95 4.89 18.52 -6.44
CA GLY A 95 4.94 19.80 -7.13
C GLY A 95 4.39 19.69 -8.55
N GLN A 96 4.72 20.70 -9.37
CA GLN A 96 4.29 20.76 -10.76
C GLN A 96 5.40 21.31 -11.64
N PHE A 97 5.72 20.59 -12.70
CA PHE A 97 6.56 21.08 -13.79
C PHE A 97 5.71 21.88 -14.79
N SER A 98 6.20 22.99 -15.29
CA SER A 98 5.46 23.75 -16.30
C SER A 98 5.44 23.07 -17.67
N LYS A 99 6.60 22.64 -18.17
CA LYS A 99 6.73 22.02 -19.50
C LYS A 99 7.82 20.94 -19.56
N SER A 100 8.77 20.97 -18.63
CA SER A 100 9.97 20.13 -18.64
C SER A 100 10.54 19.97 -17.23
N ILE A 101 11.37 18.96 -17.07
CA ILE A 101 12.10 18.62 -15.86
C ILE A 101 13.54 19.14 -16.00
N GLN A 102 13.94 20.15 -15.23
CA GLN A 102 15.28 20.71 -15.32
C GLN A 102 16.12 20.36 -14.10
N CYS A 103 17.32 19.83 -14.36
CA CYS A 103 18.32 19.61 -13.33
C CYS A 103 18.91 20.95 -12.88
N GLY A 104 18.84 21.23 -11.59
CA GLY A 104 19.33 22.48 -11.01
C GLY A 104 20.85 22.63 -10.93
N TYR A 105 21.62 21.61 -11.40
CA TYR A 105 23.09 21.67 -11.35
C TYR A 105 23.70 22.31 -12.61
N HIS A 106 23.47 21.72 -13.78
CA HIS A 106 24.03 22.20 -15.05
C HIS A 106 22.96 22.46 -16.13
N GLY A 107 21.68 22.54 -15.74
CA GLY A 107 20.60 22.88 -16.66
C GLY A 107 20.23 21.78 -17.65
N TRP A 108 20.68 20.53 -17.46
CA TRP A 108 20.14 19.43 -18.28
C TRP A 108 18.65 19.38 -18.13
N THR A 109 17.94 19.38 -19.25
CA THR A 109 16.50 19.56 -19.29
C THR A 109 15.87 18.38 -20.02
N TYR A 110 14.89 17.75 -19.38
CA TYR A 110 14.15 16.59 -19.92
C TYR A 110 12.70 16.96 -20.19
N GLY A 111 12.11 16.35 -21.20
CA GLY A 111 10.68 16.35 -21.38
C GLY A 111 9.96 15.65 -20.22
N LEU A 112 8.65 15.79 -20.11
CA LEU A 112 7.85 15.02 -19.14
C LEU A 112 7.86 13.53 -19.45
N ASP A 113 8.11 13.17 -20.74
CA ASP A 113 8.35 11.81 -21.23
C ASP A 113 9.76 11.25 -20.87
N GLY A 114 10.60 12.05 -20.21
CA GLY A 114 11.96 11.68 -19.81
C GLY A 114 13.03 11.88 -20.85
N LYS A 115 12.73 12.23 -22.09
CA LYS A 115 13.75 12.47 -23.14
C LYS A 115 14.59 13.70 -22.82
N LEU A 116 15.91 13.63 -23.04
CA LEU A 116 16.80 14.79 -22.89
C LEU A 116 16.57 15.77 -24.04
N ILE A 117 16.03 16.95 -23.76
CA ILE A 117 15.72 17.99 -24.72
C ILE A 117 16.72 19.14 -24.74
N GLY A 118 17.43 19.37 -23.64
CA GLY A 118 18.43 20.41 -23.51
C GLY A 118 19.64 19.95 -22.70
N ALA A 119 20.85 20.21 -23.20
CA ALA A 119 22.10 19.90 -22.52
C ALA A 119 23.12 21.02 -22.86
N PRO A 120 23.21 22.10 -22.04
CA PRO A 120 24.08 23.24 -22.32
C PRO A 120 25.54 22.84 -22.53
N HIS A 121 26.19 23.42 -23.54
CA HIS A 121 27.59 23.23 -23.88
C HIS A 121 28.03 21.80 -24.25
N MET A 122 27.05 20.90 -24.57
CA MET A 122 27.34 19.53 -24.97
C MET A 122 27.48 19.35 -26.50
N ASP A 123 27.18 20.39 -27.27
CA ASP A 123 27.30 20.43 -28.73
C ASP A 123 28.74 20.32 -29.24
N THR A 124 29.73 20.67 -28.40
CA THR A 124 31.15 20.54 -28.70
C THR A 124 31.77 19.22 -28.27
N VAL A 125 31.00 18.34 -27.62
CA VAL A 125 31.49 17.04 -27.11
C VAL A 125 31.34 16.00 -28.21
N GLU A 126 32.44 15.44 -28.64
CA GLU A 126 32.48 14.42 -29.69
C GLU A 126 31.65 13.18 -29.30
N GLY A 127 30.79 12.73 -30.20
CA GLY A 127 29.94 11.55 -30.01
C GLY A 127 28.74 11.75 -29.11
N PHE A 128 28.54 12.94 -28.52
CA PHE A 128 27.37 13.18 -27.66
C PHE A 128 26.08 13.23 -28.49
N LYS A 129 25.12 12.40 -28.11
CA LYS A 129 23.74 12.42 -28.66
C LYS A 129 22.75 12.46 -27.51
N LYS A 130 21.83 13.42 -27.55
CA LYS A 130 20.81 13.57 -26.50
C LYS A 130 19.96 12.30 -26.31
N ASP A 131 19.70 11.57 -27.36
CA ASP A 131 18.87 10.35 -27.36
C ASP A 131 19.49 9.22 -26.53
N ASP A 132 20.80 9.27 -26.25
CA ASP A 132 21.50 8.28 -25.42
C ASP A 132 21.34 8.56 -23.89
N TYR A 133 20.75 9.69 -23.53
CA TYR A 133 20.68 10.17 -22.15
C TYR A 133 19.26 10.54 -21.67
N PRO A 134 18.20 9.76 -21.99
CA PRO A 134 16.89 9.96 -21.37
C PRO A 134 16.95 9.66 -19.88
N LEU A 135 16.05 10.16 -19.07
CA LEU A 135 15.87 9.68 -17.70
C LEU A 135 15.58 8.18 -17.71
N HIS A 136 16.09 7.47 -16.73
CA HIS A 136 15.74 6.06 -16.56
C HIS A 136 14.25 5.95 -16.21
N SER A 137 13.51 5.21 -17.02
CA SER A 137 12.10 4.94 -16.78
C SER A 137 11.91 3.93 -15.65
N VAL A 138 10.80 4.04 -14.97
CA VAL A 138 10.32 3.08 -13.98
C VAL A 138 9.02 2.47 -14.52
N ALA A 139 8.85 1.17 -14.37
CA ALA A 139 7.60 0.51 -14.75
C ALA A 139 6.45 1.04 -13.89
N LEU A 140 5.33 1.35 -14.55
CA LEU A 140 4.14 1.91 -13.93
C LEU A 140 2.91 1.23 -14.49
N ALA A 141 1.96 0.91 -13.62
CA ALA A 141 0.64 0.41 -13.97
C ALA A 141 -0.44 1.12 -13.13
N GLU A 142 -1.64 1.19 -13.68
CA GLU A 142 -2.83 1.66 -12.94
C GLU A 142 -3.80 0.49 -12.78
N TRP A 143 -4.30 0.30 -11.57
CA TRP A 143 -5.32 -0.69 -11.25
C TRP A 143 -6.31 -0.12 -10.23
N GLU A 144 -7.61 -0.16 -10.55
CA GLU A 144 -8.68 0.38 -9.69
C GLU A 144 -8.41 1.84 -9.22
N GLY A 145 -7.74 2.64 -10.08
CA GLY A 145 -7.34 4.01 -9.77
C GLY A 145 -6.15 4.14 -8.83
N PHE A 146 -5.51 3.03 -8.45
CA PHE A 146 -4.23 3.04 -7.75
C PHE A 146 -3.06 3.02 -8.73
N ILE A 147 -1.99 3.72 -8.38
CA ILE A 147 -0.73 3.72 -9.10
C ILE A 147 0.16 2.64 -8.48
N PHE A 148 0.67 1.74 -9.31
CA PHE A 148 1.72 0.80 -8.95
C PHE A 148 2.99 1.09 -9.73
N ILE A 149 4.13 1.00 -9.07
CA ILE A 149 5.46 1.13 -9.69
C ILE A 149 6.29 -0.10 -9.37
N ASN A 150 7.21 -0.45 -10.28
CA ASN A 150 8.22 -1.47 -10.05
C ASN A 150 9.56 -0.95 -10.55
N ILE A 151 10.56 -0.88 -9.67
CA ILE A 151 11.88 -0.32 -9.95
C ILE A 151 12.92 -1.35 -10.39
N SER A 152 12.51 -2.61 -10.57
CA SER A 152 13.34 -3.66 -11.13
C SER A 152 13.73 -3.35 -12.57
N ASP A 153 14.93 -3.77 -12.99
CA ASP A 153 15.35 -3.68 -14.39
C ASP A 153 14.50 -4.57 -15.32
N ASN A 154 13.96 -5.66 -14.79
CA ASN A 154 13.12 -6.62 -15.50
C ASN A 154 11.87 -6.95 -14.67
N PRO A 155 10.91 -6.05 -14.54
CA PRO A 155 9.72 -6.27 -13.74
C PRO A 155 8.85 -7.37 -14.36
N GLU A 156 8.25 -8.21 -13.50
CA GLU A 156 7.17 -9.08 -13.96
C GLU A 156 6.05 -8.23 -14.58
N ASN A 157 5.42 -8.75 -15.63
CA ASN A 157 4.27 -8.08 -16.25
C ASN A 157 3.17 -7.87 -15.21
N PHE A 158 2.63 -6.65 -15.11
CA PHE A 158 1.62 -6.29 -14.13
C PHE A 158 0.36 -7.15 -14.22
N ASP A 159 -0.13 -7.38 -15.44
CA ASP A 159 -1.35 -8.16 -15.66
C ASP A 159 -1.17 -9.62 -15.22
N THR A 160 0.04 -10.15 -15.34
CA THR A 160 0.37 -11.49 -14.83
C THR A 160 0.43 -11.50 -13.31
N ALA A 161 1.17 -10.56 -12.72
CA ALA A 161 1.34 -10.47 -11.27
C ALA A 161 0.00 -10.23 -10.54
N PHE A 162 -0.88 -9.38 -11.12
CA PHE A 162 -2.15 -8.99 -10.52
C PHE A 162 -3.36 -9.78 -11.03
N ALA A 163 -3.16 -10.80 -11.89
CA ALA A 163 -4.24 -11.63 -12.43
C ALA A 163 -5.25 -12.13 -11.36
N PRO A 164 -4.83 -12.53 -10.13
CA PRO A 164 -5.77 -12.96 -9.09
C PRO A 164 -6.72 -11.87 -8.59
N LEU A 165 -6.40 -10.60 -8.82
CA LEU A 165 -7.17 -9.45 -8.33
C LEU A 165 -8.11 -8.86 -9.37
N PHE A 166 -7.89 -9.09 -10.68
CA PHE A 166 -8.71 -8.51 -11.73
C PHE A 166 -10.18 -8.92 -11.63
N GLY A 167 -11.07 -7.91 -11.66
CA GLY A 167 -12.51 -8.06 -11.58
C GLY A 167 -13.04 -8.44 -10.20
N ARG A 168 -12.16 -8.72 -9.21
CA ARG A 168 -12.55 -9.16 -7.87
C ARG A 168 -13.36 -8.10 -7.11
N PHE A 169 -13.00 -6.84 -7.28
CA PHE A 169 -13.56 -5.71 -6.55
C PHE A 169 -14.50 -4.83 -7.39
N SER A 170 -14.96 -5.34 -8.54
CA SER A 170 -15.76 -4.58 -9.50
C SER A 170 -17.05 -3.99 -8.92
N ASN A 171 -17.63 -4.62 -7.88
CA ASN A 171 -18.83 -4.10 -7.22
C ASN A 171 -18.59 -2.77 -6.49
N TRP A 172 -17.35 -2.49 -6.08
CA TRP A 172 -16.99 -1.25 -5.38
C TRP A 172 -16.66 -0.09 -6.32
N ASN A 173 -16.41 -0.35 -7.61
CA ASN A 173 -16.04 0.66 -8.60
C ASN A 173 -14.98 1.64 -8.09
N ILE A 174 -13.91 1.10 -7.52
CA ILE A 174 -12.91 1.84 -6.71
C ILE A 174 -12.26 2.98 -7.50
N SER A 175 -12.10 2.81 -8.82
CA SER A 175 -11.51 3.83 -9.70
C SER A 175 -12.26 5.17 -9.69
N GLU A 176 -13.58 5.13 -9.46
CA GLU A 176 -14.45 6.32 -9.47
C GLU A 176 -14.54 7.02 -8.09
N LEU A 177 -14.03 6.37 -7.05
CA LEU A 177 -14.05 6.93 -5.70
C LEU A 177 -12.98 8.01 -5.53
N VAL A 178 -13.33 9.03 -4.76
CA VAL A 178 -12.43 10.14 -4.44
C VAL A 178 -11.94 10.07 -3.00
N VAL A 179 -10.70 10.47 -2.77
CA VAL A 179 -10.13 10.57 -1.43
C VAL A 179 -10.80 11.73 -0.69
N GLN A 180 -11.46 11.46 0.42
CA GLN A 180 -11.99 12.48 1.30
C GLN A 180 -10.97 12.95 2.33
N GLU A 181 -10.25 12.01 2.93
CA GLU A 181 -9.23 12.30 3.95
C GLU A 181 -8.08 11.30 3.84
N THR A 182 -6.88 11.75 4.18
CA THR A 182 -5.69 10.92 4.37
C THR A 182 -5.03 11.28 5.68
N LYS A 183 -4.74 10.29 6.50
CA LYS A 183 -3.95 10.43 7.73
C LYS A 183 -2.62 9.71 7.60
N GLU A 184 -1.57 10.35 8.12
CA GLU A 184 -0.24 9.77 8.20
C GLU A 184 0.11 9.42 9.64
N TYR A 185 0.76 8.27 9.82
CA TYR A 185 1.21 7.79 11.11
C TYR A 185 2.68 7.38 11.02
N ILE A 186 3.44 7.71 12.04
CA ILE A 186 4.78 7.16 12.26
C ILE A 186 4.65 6.10 13.36
N VAL A 187 4.86 4.85 13.01
CA VAL A 187 4.78 3.70 13.91
C VAL A 187 6.19 3.28 14.29
N LYS A 188 6.50 3.24 15.58
CA LYS A 188 7.80 2.79 16.13
C LYS A 188 7.84 1.26 16.21
N GLY A 189 7.65 0.64 15.06
CA GLY A 189 7.63 -0.80 14.87
C GLY A 189 8.05 -1.18 13.47
N ASN A 190 8.57 -2.41 13.33
CA ASN A 190 8.91 -2.97 12.04
C ASN A 190 7.67 -3.02 11.12
N TRP A 191 7.83 -2.70 9.85
CA TRP A 191 6.73 -2.65 8.87
C TRP A 191 5.90 -3.95 8.81
N LYS A 192 6.54 -5.09 9.04
CA LYS A 192 5.85 -6.40 9.06
C LYS A 192 4.83 -6.50 10.19
N LEU A 193 5.09 -5.91 11.34
CA LEU A 193 4.15 -5.92 12.47
C LEU A 193 2.83 -5.25 12.12
N VAL A 194 2.86 -4.18 11.32
CA VAL A 194 1.67 -3.50 10.81
C VAL A 194 0.88 -4.41 9.86
N ILE A 195 1.56 -5.06 8.91
CA ILE A 195 0.90 -5.99 7.98
C ILE A 195 0.33 -7.20 8.73
N GLN A 196 1.11 -7.79 9.64
CA GLN A 196 0.70 -8.94 10.44
C GLN A 196 -0.53 -8.61 11.31
N ASN A 197 -0.52 -7.46 12.00
CA ASN A 197 -1.65 -7.02 12.82
C ASN A 197 -2.93 -6.87 11.97
N TYR A 198 -2.84 -6.30 10.77
CA TYR A 198 -3.98 -6.17 9.87
C TYR A 198 -4.52 -7.52 9.36
N CYS A 199 -3.69 -8.53 9.27
CA CYS A 199 -4.06 -9.85 8.70
C CYS A 199 -4.83 -10.74 9.68
N GLU A 200 -5.23 -10.26 10.88
CA GLU A 200 -5.96 -11.06 11.86
C GLU A 200 -6.90 -10.21 12.72
N CYS A 201 -7.78 -10.84 13.45
CA CYS A 201 -8.66 -10.18 14.42
C CYS A 201 -8.74 -10.95 15.76
N TYR A 202 -7.73 -11.79 16.03
CA TYR A 202 -7.63 -12.51 17.31
C TYR A 202 -7.45 -11.54 18.49
N HIS A 203 -6.78 -10.40 18.27
CA HIS A 203 -6.61 -9.31 19.22
C HIS A 203 -7.86 -8.43 19.39
N CYS A 204 -8.79 -8.43 18.42
CA CYS A 204 -9.91 -7.47 18.36
C CYS A 204 -10.75 -7.40 19.64
N PRO A 205 -11.16 -8.51 20.30
CA PRO A 205 -12.03 -8.42 21.47
C PRO A 205 -11.37 -7.75 22.69
N ILE A 206 -10.03 -7.75 22.74
CA ILE A 206 -9.27 -7.15 23.83
C ILE A 206 -8.83 -5.73 23.50
N LEU A 207 -8.32 -5.52 22.30
CA LEU A 207 -7.75 -4.24 21.87
C LEU A 207 -8.82 -3.29 21.34
N HIS A 208 -9.79 -3.83 20.60
CA HIS A 208 -10.85 -3.08 19.91
C HIS A 208 -12.26 -3.55 20.30
N PRO A 209 -12.67 -3.45 21.57
CA PRO A 209 -14.00 -3.93 21.98
C PRO A 209 -15.14 -3.27 21.20
N ALA A 210 -14.98 -2.01 20.77
CA ALA A 210 -15.94 -1.32 19.92
C ALA A 210 -16.04 -1.95 18.52
N LEU A 211 -14.92 -2.32 17.91
CA LEU A 211 -14.89 -3.01 16.61
C LEU A 211 -15.47 -4.42 16.72
N ALA A 212 -15.08 -5.18 17.74
CA ALA A 212 -15.60 -6.53 18.00
C ALA A 212 -17.12 -6.56 18.28
N ALA A 213 -17.69 -5.45 18.74
CA ALA A 213 -19.13 -5.31 18.89
C ALA A 213 -19.87 -5.09 17.55
N ILE A 214 -19.16 -4.69 16.48
CA ILE A 214 -19.74 -4.38 15.17
C ILE A 214 -19.71 -5.59 14.25
N HIS A 215 -18.62 -6.36 14.20
CA HIS A 215 -18.50 -7.51 13.33
C HIS A 215 -18.10 -8.79 14.06
N ASN A 216 -18.46 -9.93 13.43
CA ASN A 216 -18.11 -11.25 13.95
C ASN A 216 -16.64 -11.57 13.68
N TYR A 217 -15.75 -11.17 14.58
CA TYR A 217 -14.30 -11.38 14.45
C TYR A 217 -13.89 -12.87 14.39
N MET A 218 -14.70 -13.79 14.92
CA MET A 218 -14.48 -15.25 14.82
C MET A 218 -14.98 -15.85 13.51
N GLY A 219 -15.76 -15.11 12.73
CA GLY A 219 -16.42 -15.58 11.51
C GLY A 219 -15.63 -15.30 10.23
N GLY A 220 -14.36 -14.95 10.32
CA GLY A 220 -13.53 -14.63 9.16
C GLY A 220 -13.46 -15.75 8.13
N GLN A 221 -13.63 -15.40 6.84
CA GLN A 221 -13.54 -16.30 5.70
C GLN A 221 -12.64 -15.69 4.64
N ASN A 222 -11.67 -16.47 4.14
CA ASN A 222 -10.64 -16.01 3.22
C ASN A 222 -10.75 -16.75 1.88
N ASP A 223 -10.66 -16.02 0.79
CA ASP A 223 -10.59 -16.55 -0.58
C ASP A 223 -9.18 -16.42 -1.18
N LEU A 224 -8.35 -15.55 -0.59
CA LEU A 224 -6.93 -15.44 -0.85
C LEU A 224 -6.17 -15.78 0.43
N HIS A 225 -5.56 -16.94 0.48
CA HIS A 225 -4.90 -17.46 1.68
C HIS A 225 -3.48 -18.01 1.42
N GLU A 226 -2.92 -17.73 0.24
CA GLU A 226 -1.54 -18.06 -0.16
C GLU A 226 -1.01 -17.00 -1.14
N GLY A 227 0.32 -16.82 -1.20
CA GLY A 227 0.99 -15.92 -2.13
C GLY A 227 0.96 -14.46 -1.70
N PRO A 228 1.12 -13.52 -2.66
CA PRO A 228 1.29 -12.09 -2.39
C PRO A 228 -0.01 -11.36 -2.01
N PHE A 229 -1.15 -12.00 -2.20
CA PHE A 229 -2.46 -11.42 -1.93
C PHE A 229 -3.19 -12.29 -0.92
N LEU A 230 -3.54 -11.69 0.21
CA LEU A 230 -4.15 -12.41 1.32
C LEU A 230 -5.41 -11.67 1.77
N GLY A 231 -6.49 -12.41 2.06
CA GLY A 231 -7.67 -11.77 2.62
C GLY A 231 -8.98 -12.46 2.32
N GLY A 232 -10.03 -11.78 2.73
CA GLY A 232 -11.40 -12.25 2.63
C GLY A 232 -12.33 -11.28 3.35
N PHE A 233 -13.37 -11.80 4.02
CA PHE A 233 -14.36 -10.97 4.67
C PHE A 233 -14.68 -11.40 6.11
N MET A 234 -15.27 -10.45 6.85
CA MET A 234 -16.01 -10.69 8.09
C MET A 234 -17.43 -10.15 7.93
N GLU A 235 -18.41 -10.83 8.52
CA GLU A 235 -19.81 -10.38 8.52
C GLU A 235 -20.06 -9.43 9.68
N PHE A 236 -20.93 -8.44 9.47
CA PHE A 236 -21.42 -7.61 10.56
C PHE A 236 -22.31 -8.43 11.50
N ASN A 237 -22.39 -8.01 12.75
CA ASN A 237 -23.38 -8.53 13.70
C ASN A 237 -24.79 -8.14 13.24
N GLU A 238 -25.84 -8.84 13.73
CA GLU A 238 -27.21 -8.74 13.20
C GLU A 238 -27.79 -7.32 13.10
N ASP A 239 -27.45 -6.47 14.04
CA ASP A 239 -27.95 -5.08 14.15
C ASP A 239 -26.96 -4.03 13.59
N LYS A 240 -25.96 -4.45 12.82
CA LYS A 240 -24.91 -3.58 12.29
C LYS A 240 -24.84 -3.63 10.76
N ASP A 241 -24.47 -2.51 10.16
CA ASP A 241 -24.39 -2.32 8.72
C ASP A 241 -23.07 -1.69 8.25
N SER A 242 -22.26 -1.14 9.17
CA SER A 242 -21.01 -0.45 8.84
C SER A 242 -20.04 -0.38 10.02
N ILE A 243 -18.76 -0.10 9.72
CA ILE A 243 -17.73 0.20 10.71
C ILE A 243 -17.74 1.71 11.00
N THR A 244 -18.60 2.09 11.90
CA THR A 244 -18.77 3.46 12.43
C THR A 244 -19.03 3.40 13.93
N SER A 245 -19.06 4.52 14.62
CA SER A 245 -19.30 4.56 16.06
C SER A 245 -20.64 3.97 16.49
N SER A 246 -21.67 4.04 15.63
CA SER A 246 -23.01 3.45 15.90
C SER A 246 -23.17 2.07 15.29
N GLY A 247 -22.37 1.71 14.30
CA GLY A 247 -22.55 0.53 13.48
C GLY A 247 -23.53 0.75 12.31
N ASP A 248 -24.04 1.97 12.14
CA ASP A 248 -24.93 2.34 11.02
C ASP A 248 -24.12 2.87 9.85
N LEU A 249 -24.71 2.83 8.65
CA LEU A 249 -24.12 3.45 7.46
C LEU A 249 -23.91 4.97 7.65
N CYS A 250 -22.72 5.47 7.32
CA CYS A 250 -22.42 6.91 7.37
C CYS A 250 -22.90 7.69 6.12
N CYS A 251 -23.17 6.99 5.03
CA CYS A 251 -23.74 7.49 3.78
C CYS A 251 -24.43 6.32 3.04
N PRO A 252 -25.14 6.58 1.92
CA PRO A 252 -25.71 5.48 1.14
C PRO A 252 -24.64 4.46 0.69
N PRO A 253 -24.98 3.16 0.60
CA PRO A 253 -24.10 2.16 0.05
C PRO A 253 -23.65 2.51 -1.37
N LEU A 254 -22.46 2.04 -1.76
CA LEU A 254 -21.96 2.16 -3.12
C LEU A 254 -22.92 1.48 -4.10
N LYS A 255 -23.19 2.11 -5.24
CA LYS A 255 -24.28 1.75 -6.17
C LYS A 255 -24.32 0.29 -6.60
N ASN A 256 -23.16 -0.35 -6.73
CA ASN A 256 -23.04 -1.72 -7.23
C ASN A 256 -22.83 -2.76 -6.12
N VAL A 257 -22.65 -2.35 -4.88
CA VAL A 257 -22.57 -3.24 -3.72
C VAL A 257 -23.98 -3.75 -3.38
N LYS A 258 -24.15 -5.06 -3.33
CA LYS A 258 -25.47 -5.72 -3.23
C LYS A 258 -25.41 -6.98 -2.39
N ASP A 259 -26.57 -7.48 -2.03
CA ASP A 259 -26.78 -8.77 -1.39
C ASP A 259 -25.88 -8.98 -0.16
N GLY A 260 -25.13 -10.06 -0.12
CA GLY A 260 -24.21 -10.39 0.96
C GLY A 260 -23.12 -9.36 1.21
N ASP A 261 -22.71 -8.61 0.17
CA ASP A 261 -21.67 -7.58 0.30
C ASP A 261 -22.13 -6.39 1.16
N LEU A 262 -23.43 -6.15 1.27
CA LEU A 262 -24.01 -5.15 2.19
C LEU A 262 -23.87 -5.52 3.67
N LYS A 263 -23.59 -6.78 3.99
CA LYS A 263 -23.46 -7.29 5.34
C LYS A 263 -22.05 -7.75 5.67
N ARG A 264 -21.06 -7.31 4.88
CA ARG A 264 -19.66 -7.73 4.98
C ARG A 264 -18.71 -6.56 4.90
N VAL A 265 -17.60 -6.72 5.56
CA VAL A 265 -16.40 -5.92 5.32
C VAL A 265 -15.31 -6.86 4.82
N TYR A 266 -14.61 -6.45 3.78
CA TYR A 266 -13.53 -7.22 3.18
C TYR A 266 -12.19 -6.59 3.53
N TYR A 267 -11.20 -7.42 3.83
CA TYR A 267 -9.85 -7.01 4.18
C TYR A 267 -8.87 -7.78 3.33
N TYR A 268 -8.01 -7.06 2.59
CA TYR A 268 -6.99 -7.67 1.74
C TYR A 268 -5.62 -7.01 1.99
N SER A 269 -4.60 -7.84 2.19
CA SER A 269 -3.20 -7.45 2.14
C SER A 269 -2.68 -7.72 0.73
N ILE A 270 -2.15 -6.69 0.09
CA ILE A 270 -1.58 -6.70 -1.25
C ILE A 270 -0.09 -6.39 -1.10
N SER A 271 0.74 -7.45 -1.15
CA SER A 271 2.19 -7.34 -0.92
C SER A 271 2.85 -6.42 -1.97
N PRO A 272 3.89 -5.65 -1.56
CA PRO A 272 4.47 -5.64 -0.22
C PRO A 272 3.87 -4.60 0.73
N ASN A 273 3.12 -3.59 0.25
CA ASN A 273 2.91 -2.39 1.05
C ASN A 273 1.48 -1.86 1.09
N MET A 274 0.50 -2.56 0.52
CA MET A 274 -0.87 -2.07 0.49
C MET A 274 -1.81 -2.96 1.29
N LEU A 275 -2.68 -2.32 2.09
CA LEU A 275 -3.80 -2.94 2.78
C LEU A 275 -5.08 -2.29 2.27
N LEU A 276 -6.08 -3.09 1.90
CA LEU A 276 -7.30 -2.64 1.26
C LEU A 276 -8.52 -3.15 2.02
N SER A 277 -9.37 -2.25 2.49
CA SER A 277 -10.60 -2.56 3.21
C SER A 277 -11.81 -2.07 2.41
N LEU A 278 -12.75 -2.97 2.13
CA LEU A 278 -13.94 -2.69 1.33
C LEU A 278 -15.18 -2.77 2.21
N HIS A 279 -15.83 -1.64 2.38
CA HIS A 279 -17.06 -1.47 3.16
C HIS A 279 -18.25 -1.32 2.20
N PRO A 280 -19.49 -1.46 2.68
CA PRO A 280 -20.66 -1.24 1.83
C PRO A 280 -20.73 0.15 1.20
N GLU A 281 -20.29 1.18 1.91
CA GLU A 281 -20.47 2.59 1.51
C GLU A 281 -19.17 3.37 1.28
N TYR A 282 -18.00 2.77 1.59
CA TYR A 282 -16.69 3.39 1.33
C TYR A 282 -15.61 2.34 1.15
N VAL A 283 -14.45 2.79 0.67
CA VAL A 283 -13.23 2.01 0.61
C VAL A 283 -12.15 2.71 1.42
N MET A 284 -11.38 1.95 2.17
CA MET A 284 -10.22 2.44 2.90
C MET A 284 -8.98 1.67 2.44
N TYR A 285 -7.85 2.37 2.30
CA TYR A 285 -6.59 1.69 2.05
C TYR A 285 -5.46 2.30 2.86
N HIS A 286 -4.48 1.44 3.17
CA HIS A 286 -3.22 1.87 3.77
C HIS A 286 -2.06 1.61 2.81
N THR A 287 -1.01 2.44 2.92
CA THR A 287 0.32 2.10 2.42
C THR A 287 1.28 2.07 3.58
N VAL A 288 2.12 1.04 3.63
CA VAL A 288 3.09 0.81 4.70
C VAL A 288 4.49 0.90 4.11
N TRP A 289 5.31 1.81 4.63
CA TRP A 289 6.65 2.10 4.15
C TRP A 289 7.67 1.89 5.26
N PRO A 290 8.64 0.97 5.11
CA PRO A 290 9.74 0.87 6.06
C PRO A 290 10.52 2.19 6.16
N ASP A 291 10.88 2.59 7.38
CA ASP A 291 11.73 3.75 7.67
C ASP A 291 12.73 3.39 8.79
N GLY A 292 13.40 2.28 8.62
CA GLY A 292 14.28 1.64 9.58
C GLY A 292 13.77 0.27 10.04
N VAL A 293 14.57 -0.43 10.82
CA VAL A 293 14.21 -1.78 11.31
C VAL A 293 13.07 -1.77 12.34
N ASP A 294 12.93 -0.66 13.04
CA ASP A 294 12.00 -0.47 14.17
C ASP A 294 11.08 0.75 13.98
N LYS A 295 10.93 1.18 12.74
CA LYS A 295 10.05 2.30 12.38
C LYS A 295 9.49 2.11 10.98
N CYS A 296 8.23 2.46 10.79
CA CYS A 296 7.60 2.57 9.49
C CYS A 296 6.66 3.78 9.43
N LYS A 297 6.42 4.25 8.20
CA LYS A 297 5.40 5.25 7.90
C LYS A 297 4.17 4.53 7.34
N VAL A 298 3.00 4.82 7.91
CA VAL A 298 1.71 4.33 7.42
C VAL A 298 0.87 5.51 6.97
N THR A 299 0.29 5.42 5.77
CA THR A 299 -0.78 6.32 5.35
C THR A 299 -2.09 5.56 5.32
N CYS A 300 -3.18 6.18 5.75
CA CYS A 300 -4.53 5.65 5.65
C CYS A 300 -5.41 6.65 4.92
N SER A 301 -6.09 6.22 3.86
CA SER A 301 -6.97 7.08 3.05
C SER A 301 -8.36 6.48 2.96
N TRP A 302 -9.37 7.33 3.08
CA TRP A 302 -10.79 6.98 2.97
C TRP A 302 -11.36 7.51 1.67
N LEU A 303 -11.97 6.63 0.91
CA LEU A 303 -12.53 6.86 -0.41
C LEU A 303 -14.04 6.76 -0.37
N PHE A 304 -14.73 7.77 -0.90
CA PHE A 304 -16.18 7.80 -1.00
C PHE A 304 -16.62 8.18 -2.42
N GLU A 305 -17.89 7.99 -2.74
CA GLU A 305 -18.46 8.54 -3.96
C GLU A 305 -18.32 10.07 -3.98
N ASN A 306 -18.00 10.62 -5.15
CA ASN A 306 -17.76 12.06 -5.31
C ASN A 306 -18.98 12.92 -4.89
N ASP A 307 -20.20 12.44 -5.14
CA ASP A 307 -21.42 13.13 -4.76
C ASP A 307 -21.64 13.16 -3.24
N VAL A 308 -21.22 12.09 -2.54
CA VAL A 308 -21.22 12.03 -1.07
C VAL A 308 -20.29 13.08 -0.52
N VAL A 309 -19.05 13.16 -1.01
CA VAL A 309 -18.05 14.14 -0.55
C VAL A 309 -18.50 15.57 -0.85
N LYS A 310 -18.95 15.85 -2.08
CA LYS A 310 -19.37 17.20 -2.50
C LYS A 310 -20.60 17.71 -1.77
N SER A 311 -21.53 16.84 -1.42
CA SER A 311 -22.76 17.25 -0.76
C SER A 311 -22.54 17.80 0.65
N GLY A 312 -21.54 17.27 1.37
CA GLY A 312 -21.28 17.60 2.77
C GLY A 312 -22.42 17.24 3.73
N LYS A 313 -23.41 16.45 3.28
CA LYS A 313 -24.62 16.13 4.06
C LYS A 313 -24.52 14.83 4.84
N HIS A 314 -23.52 14.01 4.55
CA HIS A 314 -23.33 12.69 5.12
C HIS A 314 -22.35 12.71 6.29
N GLN A 315 -22.44 11.73 7.15
CA GLN A 315 -21.62 11.65 8.37
C GLN A 315 -20.35 10.80 8.16
N THR A 316 -19.71 10.96 7.01
CA THR A 316 -18.49 10.21 6.63
C THR A 316 -17.38 10.31 7.67
N GLN A 317 -17.34 11.41 8.44
CA GLN A 317 -16.39 11.61 9.53
C GLN A 317 -16.51 10.54 10.62
N ASN A 318 -17.71 9.97 10.84
CA ASN A 318 -17.89 8.89 11.82
C ASN A 318 -17.07 7.63 11.49
N ALA A 319 -16.98 7.26 10.20
CA ALA A 319 -16.16 6.16 9.75
C ALA A 319 -14.66 6.50 9.88
N ILE A 320 -14.28 7.72 9.50
CA ILE A 320 -12.89 8.19 9.58
C ILE A 320 -12.39 8.21 11.02
N ASP A 321 -13.17 8.78 11.94
CA ASP A 321 -12.80 8.90 13.35
C ASP A 321 -12.75 7.53 14.04
N PHE A 322 -13.68 6.63 13.70
CA PHE A 322 -13.68 5.27 14.23
C PHE A 322 -12.41 4.51 13.82
N TRP A 323 -12.06 4.57 12.54
CA TRP A 323 -10.85 3.92 12.04
C TRP A 323 -9.57 4.59 12.50
N ASP A 324 -9.55 5.92 12.67
CA ASP A 324 -8.39 6.63 13.24
C ASP A 324 -8.13 6.17 14.69
N MET A 325 -9.19 5.98 15.46
CA MET A 325 -9.09 5.42 16.81
C MET A 325 -8.55 3.99 16.77
N THR A 326 -9.12 3.14 15.93
CA THR A 326 -8.72 1.73 15.78
C THR A 326 -7.27 1.62 15.31
N ASN A 327 -6.90 2.35 14.27
CA ASN A 327 -5.52 2.42 13.76
C ASN A 327 -4.51 2.81 14.87
N LYS A 328 -4.83 3.81 15.70
CA LYS A 328 -3.96 4.22 16.80
C LYS A 328 -3.79 3.14 17.86
N GLN A 329 -4.82 2.34 18.11
CA GLN A 329 -4.73 1.18 19.02
C GLN A 329 -3.81 0.12 18.41
N ASP A 330 -3.93 -0.16 17.09
CA ASP A 330 -3.08 -1.10 16.37
C ASP A 330 -1.61 -0.66 16.33
N TRP A 331 -1.38 0.63 16.09
CA TRP A 331 0.00 1.14 16.09
C TRP A 331 0.63 1.05 17.47
N TYR A 332 -0.13 1.35 18.52
CA TYR A 332 0.34 1.23 19.89
C TYR A 332 0.75 -0.20 20.26
N ILE A 333 -0.07 -1.22 19.94
CA ILE A 333 0.29 -2.61 20.24
C ILE A 333 1.45 -3.11 19.36
N SER A 334 1.53 -2.66 18.12
CA SER A 334 2.66 -2.95 17.22
C SER A 334 3.98 -2.38 17.77
N GLU A 335 3.96 -1.18 18.34
CA GLU A 335 5.12 -0.57 19.01
C GLU A 335 5.53 -1.36 20.26
N LEU A 336 4.57 -1.81 21.07
CA LEU A 336 4.86 -2.68 22.23
C LEU A 336 5.41 -4.03 21.80
N SER A 337 4.90 -4.61 20.72
CA SER A 337 5.42 -5.85 20.13
C SER A 337 6.87 -5.69 19.67
N GLN A 338 7.20 -4.57 19.03
CA GLN A 338 8.59 -4.26 18.65
C GLN A 338 9.51 -4.24 19.88
N LEU A 339 9.11 -3.58 20.96
CA LEU A 339 9.90 -3.54 22.20
C LEU A 339 10.06 -4.93 22.82
N GLY A 340 9.00 -5.75 22.80
CA GLY A 340 9.04 -7.14 23.28
C GLY A 340 9.98 -8.02 22.48
N ILE A 341 9.92 -7.92 21.14
CA ILE A 341 10.75 -8.69 20.22
C ILE A 341 12.25 -8.30 20.32
N GLN A 342 12.57 -7.07 20.66
CA GLN A 342 13.94 -6.64 20.95
C GLN A 342 14.59 -7.38 22.13
N SER A 343 13.78 -7.95 23.04
CA SER A 343 14.30 -8.70 24.18
C SER A 343 15.13 -9.92 23.72
N LYS A 344 16.25 -10.16 24.41
CA LYS A 344 17.04 -11.39 24.24
C LYS A 344 16.30 -12.68 24.63
N LYS A 345 15.13 -12.56 25.21
CA LYS A 345 14.28 -13.69 25.64
C LYS A 345 13.14 -13.97 24.66
N TYR A 346 12.98 -13.15 23.63
CA TYR A 346 12.01 -13.44 22.59
C TYR A 346 12.38 -14.78 21.90
N SER A 347 11.38 -15.58 21.68
CA SER A 347 11.45 -16.80 20.86
C SER A 347 10.13 -16.97 20.11
N PRO A 348 10.13 -17.53 18.90
CA PRO A 348 8.91 -17.81 18.16
C PRO A 348 7.89 -18.62 18.95
N ALA A 349 6.62 -18.28 18.75
CA ALA A 349 5.48 -18.95 19.37
C ALA A 349 4.49 -19.45 18.29
N PRO A 350 3.71 -20.48 18.56
CA PRO A 350 2.73 -20.98 17.58
C PRO A 350 1.62 -19.96 17.32
N TYR A 351 1.15 -19.91 16.10
CA TYR A 351 -0.06 -19.17 15.72
C TYR A 351 -1.33 -19.91 16.13
N SER A 352 -2.36 -19.16 16.49
CA SER A 352 -3.71 -19.67 16.72
C SER A 352 -4.43 -19.94 15.39
N GLY A 353 -5.55 -20.66 15.41
CA GLY A 353 -6.38 -20.85 14.22
C GLY A 353 -6.93 -19.55 13.61
N GLN A 354 -6.96 -18.46 14.37
CA GLN A 354 -7.41 -17.16 13.88
C GLN A 354 -6.31 -16.35 13.16
N GLU A 355 -5.08 -16.84 13.15
CA GLU A 355 -3.90 -16.16 12.61
C GLU A 355 -3.35 -16.85 11.35
N SER A 356 -4.18 -17.56 10.60
CA SER A 356 -3.74 -18.29 9.41
C SER A 356 -3.17 -17.39 8.32
N LEU A 357 -3.70 -16.17 8.16
CA LEU A 357 -3.18 -15.22 7.18
C LEU A 357 -1.83 -14.64 7.59
N LEU A 358 -1.51 -14.56 8.90
CA LEU A 358 -0.16 -14.23 9.35
C LEU A 358 0.83 -15.32 8.94
N ALA A 359 0.47 -16.58 9.17
CA ALA A 359 1.30 -17.70 8.75
C ALA A 359 1.51 -17.73 7.22
N ALA A 360 0.47 -17.36 6.45
CA ALA A 360 0.56 -17.23 5.00
C ALA A 360 1.46 -16.07 4.58
N PHE A 361 1.34 -14.92 5.24
CA PHE A 361 2.20 -13.76 5.04
C PHE A 361 3.66 -14.11 5.34
N ASP A 362 3.95 -14.72 6.49
CA ASP A 362 5.32 -15.09 6.86
C ASP A 362 5.93 -16.08 5.88
N LYS A 363 5.15 -17.06 5.42
CA LYS A 363 5.59 -18.02 4.40
C LYS A 363 5.95 -17.35 3.08
N TYR A 364 5.07 -16.44 2.61
CA TYR A 364 5.31 -15.69 1.38
C TYR A 364 6.51 -14.75 1.54
N TYR A 365 6.56 -13.98 2.61
CA TYR A 365 7.65 -13.07 2.95
C TYR A 365 9.02 -13.79 2.94
N LEU A 366 9.13 -14.95 3.61
CA LEU A 366 10.37 -15.73 3.64
C LEU A 366 10.74 -16.26 2.26
N SER A 367 9.77 -16.67 1.45
CA SER A 367 10.01 -17.12 0.08
C SER A 367 10.55 -15.99 -0.78
N ASP A 368 9.91 -14.81 -0.69
CA ASP A 368 10.26 -13.63 -1.47
C ASP A 368 11.64 -13.06 -1.04
N LEU A 369 11.88 -12.95 0.27
CA LEU A 369 13.17 -12.52 0.83
C LEU A 369 14.33 -13.41 0.39
N ASN A 370 14.09 -14.72 0.22
CA ASN A 370 15.11 -15.70 -0.13
C ASN A 370 15.11 -16.06 -1.62
N SER A 371 14.26 -15.45 -2.44
CA SER A 371 14.26 -15.64 -3.88
C SER A 371 15.63 -15.22 -4.43
N SER A 372 16.39 -16.19 -4.90
CA SER A 372 17.65 -15.94 -5.60
C SER A 372 17.36 -15.15 -6.87
N THR A 373 18.15 -14.14 -7.11
CA THR A 373 18.19 -13.38 -8.38
C THR A 373 18.49 -14.26 -9.55
#